data_86e8d0711fadae5871d6571b30711e7d
#
_entry.id   86e8d0711fadae5871d6571b30711e7d
#
_cell.length_a   1.000
_cell.length_b   1.000
_cell.length_c   1.000
_cell.angle_alpha   90.00
_cell.angle_beta   90.00
_cell.angle_gamma   90.00
#
_symmetry.space_group_name_H-M   'P 1'
#
loop_
_entity.id
_entity.type
_entity.pdbx_description
1 polymer ?
#
loop_
_entity_poly.entity_id
_entity_poly.type
_entity_poly.pdbx_seq_one_letter_code
_entity_poly.pdbx_strand_id
1 'polypeptide(L)'
;MNATLQCLIHIPELSLYFLNEYQKDKEVLNNKNITAKTKGHLSEAYYEVVKNVDDISKREVTFSYSSYGPKNFKEILGTYNSQFSKYEANDSKDLILYLLQTLHEELNYFGDKSFPVIQPIYPVTRESTYQFFNLTYNTTNFSKISQLFYGTYENTIICSECKTIYYSYQKYEYISFSTYNYLNKNFEIKNGFADIESKLNLEGEIKYYCSKCKKLVNAETYCKIIEFPNYLILNIDYGKDKKFNVKELIFEHEMDVKDFCSFYFGQKTKYKLVSICTHKGSSGPNGHYYAYCLNKKIDKWYIFDNTSCKECDKYELRRHSPYLLIYELI
;
A
#
# COMPACT_ATOMS: atom_id res chain seq x y z
N MET A 1 3.89 -5.91 -14.19
CA MET A 1 5.16 -5.56 -13.54
C MET A 1 5.60 -4.13 -13.83
N ASN A 2 5.89 -3.76 -15.08
CA ASN A 2 6.44 -2.43 -15.40
C ASN A 2 5.59 -1.27 -14.88
N ALA A 3 4.27 -1.31 -15.04
CA ALA A 3 3.38 -0.27 -14.53
C ALA A 3 3.50 -0.06 -13.02
N THR A 4 3.51 -1.14 -12.23
CA THR A 4 3.68 -1.08 -10.77
C THR A 4 5.04 -0.51 -10.38
N LEU A 5 6.12 -0.93 -11.07
CA LEU A 5 7.46 -0.38 -10.85
C LEU A 5 7.51 1.11 -11.17
N GLN A 6 6.89 1.56 -12.27
CA GLN A 6 6.83 2.99 -12.59
C GLN A 6 6.12 3.80 -11.50
N CYS A 7 5.00 3.30 -10.96
CA CYS A 7 4.32 3.97 -9.86
C CYS A 7 5.23 4.16 -8.63
N LEU A 8 6.03 3.15 -8.26
CA LEU A 8 6.92 3.21 -7.10
C LEU A 8 8.19 4.04 -7.35
N ILE A 9 8.79 3.95 -8.55
CA ILE A 9 9.99 4.69 -8.91
C ILE A 9 9.71 6.21 -8.95
N HIS A 10 8.49 6.60 -9.28
CA HIS A 10 8.08 8.00 -9.29
C HIS A 10 7.67 8.54 -7.90
N ILE A 11 7.93 7.79 -6.83
CA ILE A 11 7.89 8.27 -5.44
C ILE A 11 9.29 8.77 -5.07
N PRO A 12 9.52 10.11 -5.00
CA PRO A 12 10.87 10.67 -4.87
C PRO A 12 11.59 10.20 -3.61
N GLU A 13 10.92 10.13 -2.47
CA GLU A 13 11.52 9.76 -1.19
C GLU A 13 11.97 8.29 -1.17
N LEU A 14 11.25 7.40 -1.87
CA LEU A 14 11.65 6.02 -2.02
C LEU A 14 12.85 5.90 -2.96
N SER A 15 12.80 6.56 -4.13
CA SER A 15 13.88 6.51 -5.10
C SER A 15 15.15 7.16 -4.60
N LEU A 16 15.06 8.31 -3.91
CA LEU A 16 16.21 8.99 -3.30
C LEU A 16 16.86 8.15 -2.20
N TYR A 17 16.08 7.43 -1.40
CA TYR A 17 16.64 6.49 -0.43
C TYR A 17 17.51 5.43 -1.13
N PHE A 18 16.99 4.79 -2.18
CA PHE A 18 17.76 3.79 -2.91
C PHE A 18 19.00 4.36 -3.59
N LEU A 19 18.93 5.57 -4.15
CA LEU A 19 20.05 6.19 -4.84
C LEU A 19 21.17 6.68 -3.88
N ASN A 20 20.82 7.18 -2.69
CA ASN A 20 21.74 7.91 -1.84
C ASN A 20 22.13 7.18 -0.55
N GLU A 21 21.22 6.36 0.02
CA GLU A 21 21.35 5.80 1.36
C GLU A 21 21.51 4.27 1.34
N TYR A 22 20.74 3.57 0.53
CA TYR A 22 20.65 2.10 0.52
C TYR A 22 22.01 1.40 0.45
N GLN A 23 22.94 1.86 -0.40
CA GLN A 23 24.25 1.21 -0.53
C GLN A 23 25.11 1.30 0.73
N LYS A 24 24.91 2.33 1.56
CA LYS A 24 25.60 2.48 2.86
C LYS A 24 24.98 1.55 3.91
N ASP A 25 23.64 1.38 3.84
CA ASP A 25 22.89 0.60 4.81
C ASP A 25 22.91 -0.91 4.51
N LYS A 26 23.05 -1.28 3.24
CA LYS A 26 22.89 -2.62 2.69
C LYS A 26 23.60 -3.72 3.50
N GLU A 27 24.88 -3.57 3.79
CA GLU A 27 25.65 -4.59 4.52
C GLU A 27 25.15 -4.77 5.95
N VAL A 28 24.82 -3.65 6.61
CA VAL A 28 24.31 -3.66 7.98
C VAL A 28 22.93 -4.30 8.03
N LEU A 29 22.06 -3.95 7.08
CA LEU A 29 20.68 -4.46 7.00
C LEU A 29 20.66 -5.95 6.66
N ASN A 30 21.46 -6.41 5.71
CA ASN A 30 21.55 -7.82 5.35
C ASN A 30 22.06 -8.69 6.51
N ASN A 31 23.00 -8.18 7.31
CA ASN A 31 23.49 -8.88 8.49
C ASN A 31 22.47 -8.91 9.64
N LYS A 32 21.54 -7.95 9.69
CA LYS A 32 20.45 -7.90 10.68
C LYS A 32 19.24 -8.74 10.31
N ASN A 33 18.91 -8.82 9.03
CA ASN A 33 17.70 -9.46 8.51
C ASN A 33 18.02 -10.86 7.92
N ILE A 34 18.69 -11.70 8.72
CA ILE A 34 19.13 -13.04 8.29
C ILE A 34 17.95 -13.96 7.97
N THR A 35 16.82 -13.77 8.66
CA THR A 35 15.60 -14.58 8.45
C THR A 35 14.74 -14.07 7.29
N ALA A 36 15.01 -12.87 6.75
CA ALA A 36 14.33 -12.39 5.56
C ALA A 36 14.46 -13.42 4.43
N LYS A 37 13.32 -13.89 3.92
CA LYS A 37 13.25 -14.98 2.94
C LYS A 37 14.11 -14.72 1.69
N THR A 38 14.20 -13.49 1.27
CA THR A 38 14.90 -13.05 0.05
C THR A 38 16.34 -12.58 0.31
N LYS A 39 16.75 -12.49 1.58
CA LYS A 39 18.16 -12.20 2.00
C LYS A 39 18.76 -10.94 1.36
N GLY A 40 17.98 -9.89 1.17
CA GLY A 40 18.43 -8.64 0.55
C GLY A 40 18.50 -8.66 -0.99
N HIS A 41 18.16 -9.79 -1.63
CA HIS A 41 18.27 -9.90 -3.09
C HIS A 41 17.21 -9.05 -3.82
N LEU A 42 16.00 -8.91 -3.22
CA LEU A 42 14.94 -8.14 -3.86
C LEU A 42 15.20 -6.63 -3.76
N SER A 43 15.71 -6.15 -2.62
CA SER A 43 16.11 -4.75 -2.45
C SER A 43 17.26 -4.37 -3.36
N GLU A 44 18.24 -5.27 -3.55
CA GLU A 44 19.33 -5.06 -4.51
C GLU A 44 18.81 -4.98 -5.94
N ALA A 45 17.97 -5.93 -6.34
CA ALA A 45 17.38 -5.93 -7.68
C ALA A 45 16.51 -4.68 -7.92
N TYR A 46 15.78 -4.20 -6.89
CA TYR A 46 15.01 -2.96 -6.98
C TYR A 46 15.92 -1.72 -7.08
N TYR A 47 17.02 -1.68 -6.30
CA TYR A 47 18.04 -0.64 -6.43
C TYR A 47 18.58 -0.53 -7.87
N GLU A 48 18.91 -1.66 -8.49
CA GLU A 48 19.38 -1.68 -9.88
C GLU A 48 18.33 -1.07 -10.83
N VAL A 49 17.04 -1.38 -10.62
CA VAL A 49 15.96 -0.78 -11.42
C VAL A 49 15.94 0.74 -11.26
N VAL A 50 15.92 1.22 -10.02
CA VAL A 50 15.90 2.67 -9.71
C VAL A 50 17.09 3.38 -10.32
N LYS A 51 18.30 2.83 -10.14
CA LYS A 51 19.56 3.39 -10.66
C LYS A 51 19.56 3.48 -12.19
N ASN A 52 19.17 2.41 -12.88
CA ASN A 52 19.17 2.40 -14.35
C ASN A 52 18.13 3.38 -14.92
N VAL A 53 16.97 3.54 -14.28
CA VAL A 53 15.96 4.54 -14.70
C VAL A 53 16.47 5.95 -14.46
N ASP A 54 17.12 6.22 -13.32
CA ASP A 54 17.72 7.53 -13.03
C ASP A 54 18.85 7.88 -14.00
N ASP A 55 19.74 6.92 -14.29
CA ASP A 55 20.83 7.09 -15.28
C ASP A 55 20.30 7.41 -16.69
N ILE A 56 19.19 6.76 -17.11
CA ILE A 56 18.55 7.06 -18.39
C ILE A 56 17.95 8.46 -18.37
N SER A 57 17.29 8.85 -17.28
CA SER A 57 16.65 10.17 -17.17
C SER A 57 17.64 11.35 -17.20
N LYS A 58 18.89 11.10 -16.79
CA LYS A 58 19.98 12.11 -16.78
C LYS A 58 20.73 12.22 -18.10
N ARG A 59 20.57 11.27 -19.03
CA ARG A 59 21.23 11.34 -20.33
C ARG A 59 20.62 12.50 -21.13
N GLU A 60 21.48 13.38 -21.63
CA GLU A 60 21.05 14.37 -22.63
C GLU A 60 20.45 13.64 -23.84
N VAL A 61 19.29 14.13 -24.29
CA VAL A 61 18.50 13.50 -25.36
C VAL A 61 19.26 13.59 -26.68
N THR A 62 20.18 12.68 -26.91
CA THR A 62 20.66 12.38 -28.24
C THR A 62 19.78 11.28 -28.81
N PHE A 63 18.87 11.61 -29.69
CA PHE A 63 18.01 10.83 -30.62
C PHE A 63 17.87 9.28 -30.49
N SER A 64 18.28 8.64 -29.41
CA SER A 64 18.08 7.21 -29.19
C SER A 64 17.10 6.99 -28.03
N TYR A 65 15.96 6.37 -28.35
CA TYR A 65 15.01 5.87 -27.34
C TYR A 65 15.71 4.81 -26.50
N SER A 66 16.18 5.19 -25.31
CA SER A 66 16.75 4.23 -24.37
C SER A 66 15.67 3.78 -23.39
N SER A 67 15.43 2.48 -23.33
CA SER A 67 14.54 1.85 -22.35
C SER A 67 15.32 0.82 -21.54
N TYR A 68 14.99 0.70 -20.25
CA TYR A 68 15.53 -0.33 -19.39
C TYR A 68 14.54 -1.48 -19.23
N GLY A 69 14.98 -2.70 -19.52
CA GLY A 69 14.22 -3.91 -19.27
C GLY A 69 14.68 -4.57 -17.96
N PRO A 70 13.85 -4.60 -16.88
CA PRO A 70 14.24 -5.08 -15.58
C PRO A 70 14.27 -6.62 -15.50
N LYS A 71 15.14 -7.26 -16.30
CA LYS A 71 15.25 -8.73 -16.39
C LYS A 71 15.71 -9.35 -15.08
N ASN A 72 16.81 -8.84 -14.50
CA ASN A 72 17.34 -9.32 -13.23
C ASN A 72 16.29 -9.23 -12.12
N PHE A 73 15.59 -8.09 -12.01
CA PHE A 73 14.49 -7.94 -11.06
C PHE A 73 13.40 -8.99 -11.26
N LYS A 74 13.01 -9.27 -12.50
CA LYS A 74 11.99 -10.28 -12.83
C LYS A 74 12.42 -11.69 -12.44
N GLU A 75 13.69 -12.04 -12.67
CA GLU A 75 14.26 -13.34 -12.31
C GLU A 75 14.32 -13.53 -10.80
N ILE A 76 14.82 -12.55 -10.06
CA ILE A 76 14.86 -12.57 -8.59
C ILE A 76 13.43 -12.66 -8.01
N LEU A 77 12.51 -11.83 -8.49
CA LEU A 77 11.11 -11.86 -8.09
C LEU A 77 10.49 -13.25 -8.30
N GLY A 78 10.69 -13.86 -9.46
CA GLY A 78 10.18 -15.18 -9.81
C GLY A 78 10.82 -16.32 -9.03
N THR A 79 12.08 -16.17 -8.60
CA THR A 79 12.79 -17.14 -7.76
C THR A 79 12.16 -17.24 -6.38
N TYR A 80 11.77 -16.11 -5.78
CA TYR A 80 11.22 -16.06 -4.43
C TYR A 80 9.70 -16.15 -4.36
N ASN A 81 9.02 -15.83 -5.46
CA ASN A 81 7.57 -15.99 -5.57
C ASN A 81 7.18 -16.58 -6.94
N SER A 82 6.78 -17.86 -6.93
CA SER A 82 6.43 -18.62 -8.14
C SER A 82 5.26 -18.00 -8.93
N GLN A 83 4.37 -17.24 -8.29
CA GLN A 83 3.30 -16.51 -8.96
C GLN A 83 3.87 -15.56 -10.03
N PHE A 84 5.04 -14.96 -9.77
CA PHE A 84 5.69 -14.04 -10.69
C PHE A 84 6.78 -14.69 -11.56
N SER A 85 6.96 -16.01 -11.53
CA SER A 85 8.03 -16.69 -12.30
C SER A 85 7.79 -16.68 -13.81
N LYS A 86 6.54 -16.82 -14.23
CA LYS A 86 6.15 -16.88 -15.64
C LYS A 86 5.88 -15.48 -16.23
N TYR A 87 5.78 -15.42 -17.58
CA TYR A 87 5.38 -14.21 -18.32
C TYR A 87 3.87 -14.13 -18.52
N GLU A 88 3.11 -14.60 -17.55
CA GLU A 88 1.64 -14.52 -17.51
C GLU A 88 1.20 -13.17 -16.92
N ALA A 89 -0.05 -12.78 -17.20
CA ALA A 89 -0.65 -11.60 -16.58
C ALA A 89 -0.87 -11.87 -15.08
N ASN A 90 -0.37 -10.98 -14.25
CA ASN A 90 -0.55 -11.01 -12.79
C ASN A 90 -1.21 -9.72 -12.32
N ASP A 91 -1.90 -9.78 -11.19
CA ASP A 91 -2.51 -8.62 -10.58
C ASP A 91 -1.43 -7.62 -10.09
N SER A 92 -1.62 -6.35 -10.44
CA SER A 92 -0.73 -5.27 -10.00
C SER A 92 -0.74 -5.07 -8.48
N LYS A 93 -1.88 -5.36 -7.84
CA LYS A 93 -2.01 -5.33 -6.38
C LYS A 93 -1.12 -6.38 -5.72
N ASP A 94 -1.18 -7.62 -6.20
CA ASP A 94 -0.38 -8.70 -5.62
C ASP A 94 1.12 -8.41 -5.72
N LEU A 95 1.53 -7.80 -6.82
CA LEU A 95 2.93 -7.40 -7.01
C LEU A 95 3.34 -6.28 -6.05
N ILE A 96 2.55 -5.20 -5.95
CA ILE A 96 2.93 -4.06 -5.09
C ILE A 96 2.99 -4.49 -3.62
N LEU A 97 2.04 -5.31 -3.18
CA LEU A 97 2.01 -5.85 -1.83
C LEU A 97 3.24 -6.71 -1.53
N TYR A 98 3.49 -7.71 -2.38
CA TYR A 98 4.65 -8.58 -2.21
C TYR A 98 5.95 -7.77 -2.17
N LEU A 99 6.07 -6.78 -3.04
CA LEU A 99 7.25 -5.93 -3.11
C LEU A 99 7.42 -5.07 -1.84
N LEU A 100 6.38 -4.38 -1.39
CA LEU A 100 6.45 -3.54 -0.19
C LEU A 100 6.73 -4.37 1.07
N GLN A 101 6.06 -5.52 1.24
CA GLN A 101 6.28 -6.40 2.39
C GLN A 101 7.71 -6.96 2.39
N THR A 102 8.18 -7.45 1.25
CA THR A 102 9.55 -8.01 1.15
C THR A 102 10.62 -6.94 1.35
N LEU A 103 10.44 -5.75 0.76
CA LEU A 103 11.36 -4.63 0.99
C LEU A 103 11.33 -4.17 2.47
N HIS A 104 10.16 -4.20 3.12
CA HIS A 104 10.06 -3.90 4.54
C HIS A 104 10.87 -4.90 5.39
N GLU A 105 10.74 -6.21 5.11
CA GLU A 105 11.51 -7.25 5.81
C GLU A 105 13.01 -7.09 5.59
N GLU A 106 13.46 -6.89 4.36
CA GLU A 106 14.88 -6.74 4.03
C GLU A 106 15.50 -5.45 4.56
N LEU A 107 14.72 -4.36 4.65
CA LEU A 107 15.17 -3.03 5.08
C LEU A 107 14.84 -2.73 6.54
N ASN A 108 14.43 -3.72 7.34
CA ASN A 108 14.09 -3.51 8.73
C ASN A 108 15.35 -3.21 9.57
N TYR A 109 15.41 -2.01 10.16
CA TYR A 109 16.55 -1.56 10.96
C TYR A 109 16.78 -2.37 12.25
N PHE A 110 15.73 -2.98 12.78
CA PHE A 110 15.84 -3.82 13.98
C PHE A 110 16.25 -5.26 13.67
N GLY A 111 16.02 -5.72 12.44
CA GLY A 111 16.33 -7.07 12.01
C GLY A 111 15.54 -8.12 12.80
N ASP A 112 16.21 -9.28 13.01
CA ASP A 112 15.61 -10.44 13.68
C ASP A 112 15.68 -10.34 15.23
N LYS A 113 15.93 -9.18 15.78
CA LYS A 113 16.04 -9.02 17.23
C LYS A 113 14.67 -9.14 17.88
N SER A 114 14.54 -10.08 18.79
CA SER A 114 13.40 -10.13 19.70
C SER A 114 13.62 -9.10 20.83
N PHE A 115 12.67 -8.23 21.05
CA PHE A 115 12.66 -7.35 22.20
C PHE A 115 11.78 -7.97 23.31
N PRO A 116 12.08 -7.68 24.60
CA PRO A 116 11.25 -8.16 25.68
C PRO A 116 9.80 -7.65 25.51
N VAL A 117 8.84 -8.52 25.76
CA VAL A 117 7.41 -8.14 25.73
C VAL A 117 7.19 -7.09 26.82
N ILE A 118 6.87 -5.88 26.38
CA ILE A 118 6.52 -4.78 27.28
C ILE A 118 5.13 -5.09 27.84
N GLN A 119 4.94 -4.95 29.16
CA GLN A 119 3.64 -5.14 29.77
C GLN A 119 2.72 -3.95 29.45
N PRO A 120 1.42 -4.16 29.18
CA PRO A 120 0.50 -3.05 28.96
C PRO A 120 0.42 -2.15 30.18
N ILE A 121 0.34 -0.84 29.93
CA ILE A 121 0.17 0.17 30.98
C ILE A 121 -1.27 0.11 31.49
N TYR A 122 -1.46 -0.01 32.77
CA TYR A 122 -2.79 0.01 33.40
C TYR A 122 -3.15 1.44 33.90
N PRO A 123 -4.40 1.88 33.78
CA PRO A 123 -5.58 1.14 33.29
C PRO A 123 -5.56 0.91 31.78
N VAL A 124 -6.20 -0.18 31.32
CA VAL A 124 -6.35 -0.48 29.88
C VAL A 124 -7.42 0.43 29.31
N THR A 125 -6.99 1.55 28.77
CA THR A 125 -7.84 2.49 28.03
C THR A 125 -7.56 2.34 26.52
N ARG A 126 -8.35 3.01 25.66
CA ARG A 126 -8.11 3.09 24.23
C ARG A 126 -6.70 3.65 23.95
N GLU A 127 -6.35 4.74 24.62
CA GLU A 127 -5.07 5.43 24.48
C GLU A 127 -3.89 4.57 24.94
N SER A 128 -3.98 3.92 26.10
CA SER A 128 -2.90 3.08 26.60
C SER A 128 -2.69 1.83 25.72
N THR A 129 -3.76 1.26 25.17
CA THR A 129 -3.68 0.14 24.23
C THR A 129 -2.99 0.56 22.93
N TYR A 130 -3.32 1.73 22.42
CA TYR A 130 -2.68 2.27 21.22
C TYR A 130 -1.20 2.60 21.45
N GLN A 131 -0.87 3.26 22.56
CA GLN A 131 0.52 3.56 22.92
C GLN A 131 1.35 2.28 23.05
N PHE A 132 0.80 1.25 23.70
CA PHE A 132 1.43 -0.05 23.83
C PHE A 132 1.67 -0.71 22.47
N PHE A 133 0.66 -0.70 21.58
CA PHE A 133 0.80 -1.22 20.23
C PHE A 133 1.92 -0.50 19.45
N ASN A 134 1.90 0.83 19.42
CA ASN A 134 2.89 1.62 18.70
C ASN A 134 4.30 1.41 19.23
N LEU A 135 4.46 1.40 20.56
CA LEU A 135 5.77 1.16 21.15
C LEU A 135 6.29 -0.22 20.76
N THR A 136 5.47 -1.26 20.92
CA THR A 136 5.86 -2.64 20.59
C THR A 136 6.16 -2.80 19.11
N TYR A 137 5.31 -2.27 18.23
CA TYR A 137 5.49 -2.37 16.79
C TYR A 137 6.75 -1.64 16.33
N ASN A 138 6.92 -0.38 16.72
CA ASN A 138 8.04 0.45 16.27
C ASN A 138 9.40 0.01 16.83
N THR A 139 9.44 -0.78 17.90
CA THR A 139 10.69 -1.36 18.42
C THR A 139 11.13 -2.62 17.67
N THR A 140 10.29 -3.16 16.78
CA THR A 140 10.59 -4.39 16.03
C THR A 140 10.45 -4.22 14.51
N ASN A 141 9.69 -3.24 14.06
CA ASN A 141 9.31 -3.07 12.65
C ASN A 141 9.52 -1.62 12.21
N PHE A 142 10.73 -1.29 11.79
CA PHE A 142 11.07 0.05 11.33
C PHE A 142 11.95 0.00 10.08
N SER A 143 11.43 0.46 8.97
CA SER A 143 12.12 0.53 7.68
C SER A 143 11.71 1.79 6.91
N LYS A 144 12.42 2.12 5.84
CA LYS A 144 12.00 3.18 4.92
C LYS A 144 10.61 2.92 4.36
N ILE A 145 10.26 1.66 4.11
CA ILE A 145 8.93 1.26 3.61
C ILE A 145 7.85 1.57 4.64
N SER A 146 8.04 1.16 5.89
CA SER A 146 7.03 1.44 6.93
C SER A 146 6.84 2.93 7.20
N GLN A 147 7.91 3.72 7.11
CA GLN A 147 7.83 5.19 7.25
C GLN A 147 7.03 5.86 6.13
N LEU A 148 7.07 5.32 4.91
CA LEU A 148 6.41 5.93 3.76
C LEU A 148 4.99 5.43 3.55
N PHE A 149 4.72 4.14 3.77
CA PHE A 149 3.50 3.49 3.29
C PHE A 149 2.59 2.93 4.39
N TYR A 150 3.03 2.85 5.66
CA TYR A 150 2.22 2.20 6.68
C TYR A 150 1.32 3.17 7.44
N GLY A 151 0.04 2.88 7.42
CA GLY A 151 -0.96 3.48 8.30
C GLY A 151 -1.38 2.53 9.42
N THR A 152 -2.38 2.92 10.20
CA THR A 152 -2.88 2.12 11.33
C THR A 152 -4.40 2.06 11.33
N TYR A 153 -4.94 0.85 11.41
CA TYR A 153 -6.34 0.58 11.74
C TYR A 153 -6.53 0.36 13.24
N GLU A 154 -7.66 0.83 13.74
CA GLU A 154 -8.24 0.44 15.02
C GLU A 154 -9.45 -0.44 14.75
N ASN A 155 -9.45 -1.65 15.32
CA ASN A 155 -10.62 -2.52 15.36
C ASN A 155 -11.25 -2.41 16.74
N THR A 156 -12.53 -2.06 16.76
CA THR A 156 -13.34 -1.96 17.99
C THR A 156 -14.34 -3.10 18.03
N ILE A 157 -14.42 -3.81 19.15
CA ILE A 157 -15.41 -4.86 19.39
C ILE A 157 -16.18 -4.51 20.65
N ILE A 158 -17.52 -4.52 20.57
CA ILE A 158 -18.44 -4.22 21.68
C ILE A 158 -19.22 -5.49 22.02
N CYS A 159 -18.99 -6.04 23.20
CA CYS A 159 -19.75 -7.19 23.68
C CYS A 159 -21.23 -6.85 23.87
N SER A 160 -22.16 -7.62 23.27
CA SER A 160 -23.59 -7.34 23.37
C SER A 160 -24.15 -7.59 24.79
N GLU A 161 -23.51 -8.45 25.59
CA GLU A 161 -23.98 -8.78 26.96
C GLU A 161 -23.43 -7.80 28.00
N CYS A 162 -22.11 -7.71 28.15
CA CYS A 162 -21.52 -6.90 29.24
C CYS A 162 -21.14 -5.49 28.81
N LYS A 163 -21.36 -5.12 27.55
CA LYS A 163 -21.06 -3.82 26.96
C LYS A 163 -19.58 -3.39 27.03
N THR A 164 -18.70 -4.32 27.42
CA THR A 164 -17.26 -4.03 27.43
C THR A 164 -16.75 -3.81 26.00
N ILE A 165 -15.93 -2.77 25.84
CA ILE A 165 -15.32 -2.40 24.56
C ILE A 165 -13.88 -2.91 24.57
N TYR A 166 -13.49 -3.56 23.48
CA TYR A 166 -12.15 -4.06 23.23
C TYR A 166 -11.56 -3.35 22.01
N TYR A 167 -10.32 -2.89 22.14
CA TYR A 167 -9.57 -2.23 21.07
C TYR A 167 -8.40 -3.09 20.66
N SER A 168 -8.16 -3.20 19.35
CA SER A 168 -6.95 -3.77 18.79
C SER A 168 -6.50 -2.94 17.60
N TYR A 169 -5.18 -2.96 17.32
CA TYR A 169 -4.57 -2.14 16.29
C TYR A 169 -3.77 -3.02 15.34
N GLN A 170 -3.73 -2.62 14.07
CA GLN A 170 -2.90 -3.27 13.06
C GLN A 170 -2.38 -2.25 12.06
N LYS A 171 -1.16 -2.47 11.56
CA LYS A 171 -0.63 -1.68 10.44
C LYS A 171 -1.21 -2.16 9.13
N TYR A 172 -1.32 -1.24 8.16
CA TYR A 172 -1.67 -1.53 6.78
C TYR A 172 -0.74 -0.78 5.84
N GLU A 173 -0.45 -1.32 4.69
CA GLU A 173 0.36 -0.74 3.62
C GLU A 173 -0.46 -0.27 2.41
N TYR A 174 -1.73 -0.64 2.36
CA TYR A 174 -2.71 -0.21 1.35
C TYR A 174 -4.11 -0.34 1.88
N ILE A 175 -5.06 0.32 1.22
CA ILE A 175 -6.49 0.16 1.47
C ILE A 175 -7.16 -0.41 0.22
N SER A 176 -7.96 -1.46 0.38
CA SER A 176 -8.73 -2.05 -0.72
C SER A 176 -10.21 -1.68 -0.61
N PHE A 177 -10.74 -1.07 -1.67
CA PHE A 177 -12.14 -0.71 -1.79
C PHE A 177 -12.85 -1.70 -2.72
N SER A 178 -13.81 -2.44 -2.20
CA SER A 178 -14.66 -3.32 -3.01
C SER A 178 -15.75 -2.51 -3.73
N THR A 179 -15.88 -2.73 -5.02
CA THR A 179 -16.95 -2.11 -5.81
C THR A 179 -18.24 -2.95 -5.87
N TYR A 180 -18.30 -4.04 -5.12
CA TYR A 180 -19.42 -5.01 -5.15
C TYR A 180 -20.79 -4.37 -4.90
N ASN A 181 -20.91 -3.49 -3.91
CA ASN A 181 -22.16 -2.82 -3.54
C ASN A 181 -22.56 -1.69 -4.51
N TYR A 182 -21.70 -1.37 -5.47
CA TYR A 182 -21.86 -0.25 -6.41
C TYR A 182 -22.05 -0.72 -7.86
N LEU A 183 -22.49 -1.95 -8.05
CA LEU A 183 -22.72 -2.52 -9.37
C LEU A 183 -23.66 -1.62 -10.20
N ASN A 184 -23.22 -1.22 -11.40
CA ASN A 184 -23.91 -0.30 -12.29
C ASN A 184 -24.23 1.10 -11.68
N LYS A 185 -23.58 1.47 -10.57
CA LYS A 185 -23.66 2.79 -9.94
C LYS A 185 -22.33 3.51 -10.02
N ASN A 186 -22.32 4.79 -9.71
CA ASN A 186 -21.05 5.50 -9.52
C ASN A 186 -20.44 5.09 -8.19
N PHE A 187 -19.11 4.92 -8.20
CA PHE A 187 -18.31 4.69 -7.00
C PHE A 187 -17.36 5.87 -6.80
N GLU A 188 -17.50 6.56 -5.68
CA GLU A 188 -16.59 7.63 -5.27
C GLU A 188 -15.61 7.09 -4.22
N ILE A 189 -14.37 7.57 -4.21
CA ILE A 189 -13.35 7.12 -3.23
C ILE A 189 -13.84 7.28 -1.78
N LYS A 190 -14.61 8.34 -1.48
CA LYS A 190 -15.21 8.53 -0.15
C LYS A 190 -16.16 7.41 0.28
N ASN A 191 -16.84 6.75 -0.68
CA ASN A 191 -17.69 5.60 -0.37
C ASN A 191 -16.88 4.44 0.18
N GLY A 192 -15.68 4.19 -0.40
CA GLY A 192 -14.79 3.15 0.08
C GLY A 192 -14.30 3.38 1.51
N PHE A 193 -14.01 4.63 1.88
CA PHE A 193 -13.70 4.97 3.28
C PHE A 193 -14.89 4.75 4.22
N ALA A 194 -16.09 5.16 3.81
CA ALA A 194 -17.32 4.94 4.60
C ALA A 194 -17.63 3.45 4.79
N ASP A 195 -17.37 2.62 3.77
CA ASP A 195 -17.58 1.16 3.86
C ASP A 195 -16.63 0.50 4.88
N ILE A 196 -15.39 1.01 5.04
CA ILE A 196 -14.46 0.52 6.08
C ILE A 196 -15.03 0.75 7.48
N GLU A 197 -15.63 1.90 7.73
CA GLU A 197 -16.20 2.26 9.02
C GLU A 197 -17.57 1.61 9.30
N SER A 198 -18.08 0.84 8.34
CA SER A 198 -19.38 0.17 8.49
C SER A 198 -19.35 -0.83 9.66
N LYS A 199 -20.45 -0.83 10.43
CA LYS A 199 -20.61 -1.75 11.54
C LYS A 199 -21.01 -3.13 11.06
N LEU A 200 -20.43 -4.15 11.67
CA LEU A 200 -20.73 -5.55 11.44
C LEU A 200 -21.21 -6.21 12.74
N ASN A 201 -22.24 -7.04 12.64
CA ASN A 201 -22.70 -7.84 13.77
C ASN A 201 -22.01 -9.22 13.74
N LEU A 202 -21.37 -9.57 14.85
CA LEU A 202 -20.80 -10.90 15.08
C LEU A 202 -21.84 -11.74 15.80
N GLU A 203 -22.57 -12.57 15.06
CA GLU A 203 -23.69 -13.40 15.56
C GLU A 203 -23.74 -14.75 14.84
N GLY A 204 -24.58 -15.67 15.31
CA GLY A 204 -24.70 -17.01 14.72
C GLY A 204 -23.40 -17.83 14.87
N GLU A 205 -22.77 -18.18 13.77
CA GLU A 205 -21.52 -18.97 13.73
C GLU A 205 -20.27 -18.12 14.00
N ILE A 206 -20.33 -16.78 13.81
CA ILE A 206 -19.18 -15.86 13.93
C ILE A 206 -19.18 -15.08 15.25
N LYS A 207 -19.55 -15.73 16.35
CA LYS A 207 -19.57 -15.11 17.69
C LYS A 207 -18.17 -14.75 18.19
N TYR A 208 -18.11 -13.71 19.03
CA TYR A 208 -16.90 -13.26 19.69
C TYR A 208 -16.73 -13.90 21.07
N TYR A 209 -15.51 -14.35 21.42
CA TYR A 209 -15.20 -14.79 22.77
C TYR A 209 -14.89 -13.58 23.67
N CYS A 210 -15.83 -13.23 24.55
CA CYS A 210 -15.65 -12.12 25.48
C CYS A 210 -14.86 -12.58 26.72
N SER A 211 -13.70 -11.98 26.96
CA SER A 211 -12.83 -12.32 28.09
C SER A 211 -13.47 -11.98 29.45
N LYS A 212 -14.38 -10.99 29.52
CA LYS A 212 -15.11 -10.62 30.74
C LYS A 212 -16.26 -11.58 30.98
N CYS A 213 -17.05 -11.96 29.98
CA CYS A 213 -18.15 -12.92 30.10
C CYS A 213 -17.66 -14.37 30.14
N LYS A 214 -16.41 -14.65 29.71
CA LYS A 214 -15.77 -15.96 29.62
C LYS A 214 -16.54 -16.96 28.73
N LYS A 215 -17.22 -16.48 27.71
CA LYS A 215 -18.01 -17.28 26.76
C LYS A 215 -18.12 -16.62 25.40
N LEU A 216 -18.57 -17.37 24.38
CA LEU A 216 -18.94 -16.85 23.09
C LEU A 216 -20.24 -16.04 23.19
N VAL A 217 -20.23 -14.81 22.69
CA VAL A 217 -21.33 -13.84 22.74
C VAL A 217 -21.53 -13.19 21.38
N ASN A 218 -22.70 -12.63 21.16
CA ASN A 218 -22.88 -11.69 20.07
C ASN A 218 -22.10 -10.40 20.36
N ALA A 219 -21.59 -9.77 19.32
CA ALA A 219 -20.85 -8.52 19.44
C ALA A 219 -21.07 -7.64 18.20
N GLU A 220 -20.87 -6.35 18.37
CA GLU A 220 -20.75 -5.40 17.27
C GLU A 220 -19.26 -5.11 17.03
N THR A 221 -18.83 -5.06 15.79
CA THR A 221 -17.47 -4.65 15.44
C THR A 221 -17.46 -3.61 14.33
N TYR A 222 -16.48 -2.73 14.35
CA TYR A 222 -16.18 -1.78 13.28
C TYR A 222 -14.69 -1.46 13.26
N CYS A 223 -14.22 -1.04 12.09
CA CYS A 223 -12.85 -0.63 11.86
C CYS A 223 -12.79 0.89 11.65
N LYS A 224 -11.73 1.53 12.12
CA LYS A 224 -11.45 2.95 11.86
C LYS A 224 -10.01 3.14 11.47
N ILE A 225 -9.75 4.13 10.62
CA ILE A 225 -8.41 4.56 10.31
C ILE A 225 -8.00 5.58 11.36
N ILE A 226 -6.86 5.37 12.01
CA ILE A 226 -6.34 6.28 13.05
C ILE A 226 -5.03 6.95 12.64
N GLU A 227 -4.27 6.34 11.74
CA GLU A 227 -3.10 6.94 11.12
C GLU A 227 -3.13 6.68 9.62
N PHE A 228 -2.92 7.74 8.86
CA PHE A 228 -2.71 7.68 7.43
C PHE A 228 -1.22 7.75 7.08
N PRO A 229 -0.72 7.00 6.06
CA PRO A 229 0.68 7.00 5.66
C PRO A 229 1.07 8.27 4.87
N ASN A 230 2.38 8.50 4.68
CA ASN A 230 2.86 9.56 3.79
C ASN A 230 2.46 9.33 2.33
N TYR A 231 2.45 8.06 1.89
CA TYR A 231 1.95 7.63 0.59
C TYR A 231 0.82 6.63 0.76
N LEU A 232 -0.40 7.08 0.50
CA LEU A 232 -1.61 6.27 0.60
C LEU A 232 -1.84 5.52 -0.71
N ILE A 233 -1.81 4.20 -0.63
CA ILE A 233 -2.11 3.30 -1.76
C ILE A 233 -3.55 2.83 -1.62
N LEU A 234 -4.39 3.15 -2.61
CA LEU A 234 -5.75 2.68 -2.74
C LEU A 234 -5.83 1.65 -3.86
N ASN A 235 -6.30 0.45 -3.54
CA ASN A 235 -6.63 -0.58 -4.51
C ASN A 235 -8.13 -0.59 -4.77
N ILE A 236 -8.54 -0.60 -6.03
CA ILE A 236 -9.94 -0.73 -6.43
C ILE A 236 -10.18 -2.18 -6.83
N ASP A 237 -10.96 -2.87 -6.01
CA ASP A 237 -11.31 -4.27 -6.25
C ASP A 237 -12.60 -4.37 -7.08
N TYR A 238 -12.44 -4.66 -8.37
CA TYR A 238 -13.55 -4.91 -9.30
C TYR A 238 -14.01 -6.38 -9.28
N GLY A 239 -13.52 -7.20 -8.36
CA GLY A 239 -13.78 -8.64 -8.33
C GLY A 239 -13.07 -9.41 -9.44
N LYS A 240 -13.22 -10.73 -9.40
CA LYS A 240 -12.67 -11.59 -10.46
C LYS A 240 -13.31 -11.25 -11.81
N ASP A 241 -12.48 -11.17 -12.84
CA ASP A 241 -12.88 -10.89 -14.21
C ASP A 241 -13.66 -9.56 -14.38
N LYS A 242 -13.40 -8.56 -13.53
CA LYS A 242 -14.14 -7.28 -13.52
C LYS A 242 -15.64 -7.45 -13.36
N LYS A 243 -16.09 -8.42 -12.58
CA LYS A 243 -17.53 -8.69 -12.39
C LYS A 243 -18.25 -7.57 -11.64
N PHE A 244 -17.54 -6.80 -10.82
CA PHE A 244 -18.11 -5.69 -10.04
C PHE A 244 -17.99 -4.36 -10.81
N ASN A 245 -18.55 -4.32 -12.00
CA ASN A 245 -18.48 -3.14 -12.84
C ASN A 245 -19.29 -1.98 -12.23
N VAL A 246 -18.62 -0.88 -11.96
CA VAL A 246 -19.25 0.41 -11.64
C VAL A 246 -19.56 1.15 -12.94
N LYS A 247 -20.57 2.02 -12.89
CA LYS A 247 -20.90 2.92 -14.02
C LYS A 247 -19.75 3.89 -14.26
N GLU A 248 -19.24 4.47 -13.18
CA GLU A 248 -18.11 5.41 -13.18
C GLU A 248 -17.36 5.29 -11.85
N LEU A 249 -16.03 5.32 -11.91
CA LEU A 249 -15.17 5.51 -10.75
C LEU A 249 -14.79 6.99 -10.67
N ILE A 250 -15.16 7.64 -9.57
CA ILE A 250 -14.90 9.07 -9.33
C ILE A 250 -13.78 9.18 -8.29
N PHE A 251 -12.68 9.80 -8.69
CA PHE A 251 -11.55 10.11 -7.82
C PHE A 251 -11.06 11.54 -8.06
N GLU A 252 -10.54 12.15 -7.01
CA GLU A 252 -10.07 13.51 -7.02
C GLU A 252 -8.55 13.58 -7.13
N HIS A 253 -8.02 14.64 -7.73
CA HIS A 253 -6.57 14.89 -7.76
C HIS A 253 -6.03 15.30 -6.39
N GLU A 254 -6.85 15.98 -5.62
CA GLU A 254 -6.57 16.34 -4.23
C GLU A 254 -7.79 15.96 -3.39
N MET A 255 -7.55 15.29 -2.27
CA MET A 255 -8.59 14.87 -1.34
C MET A 255 -8.18 15.19 0.09
N ASP A 256 -9.15 15.45 0.95
CA ASP A 256 -8.97 15.57 2.40
C ASP A 256 -9.63 14.38 3.08
N VAL A 257 -8.84 13.57 3.79
CA VAL A 257 -9.31 12.37 4.50
C VAL A 257 -9.65 12.66 5.98
N LYS A 258 -9.75 13.93 6.36
CA LYS A 258 -9.99 14.36 7.74
C LYS A 258 -11.21 13.70 8.37
N ASP A 259 -12.30 13.59 7.62
CA ASP A 259 -13.57 13.03 8.11
C ASP A 259 -13.49 11.50 8.36
N PHE A 260 -12.48 10.84 7.80
CA PHE A 260 -12.22 9.40 7.95
C PHE A 260 -11.09 9.09 8.94
N CYS A 261 -10.54 10.11 9.62
CA CYS A 261 -9.50 9.96 10.61
C CYS A 261 -10.07 10.06 12.02
N SER A 262 -10.11 8.95 12.78
CA SER A 262 -10.77 8.95 14.09
C SER A 262 -9.94 9.52 15.23
N PHE A 263 -8.62 9.73 15.05
CA PHE A 263 -7.72 10.44 15.96
C PHE A 263 -7.10 11.64 15.28
N TYR A 264 -7.87 12.72 15.16
CA TYR A 264 -7.33 13.96 14.63
C TYR A 264 -6.55 14.74 15.69
N PHE A 265 -5.25 14.49 15.80
CA PHE A 265 -4.33 15.25 16.67
C PHE A 265 -3.48 16.26 15.87
N GLY A 266 -4.11 16.99 14.96
CA GLY A 266 -3.39 17.99 14.14
C GLY A 266 -2.50 17.37 13.06
N GLN A 267 -2.65 16.06 12.77
CA GLN A 267 -1.95 15.43 11.65
C GLN A 267 -2.46 15.97 10.31
N LYS A 268 -1.59 16.01 9.33
CA LYS A 268 -1.97 16.35 7.96
C LYS A 268 -2.94 15.31 7.41
N THR A 269 -3.94 15.76 6.65
CA THR A 269 -5.00 14.90 6.08
C THR A 269 -5.24 15.14 4.60
N LYS A 270 -4.53 16.12 4.01
CA LYS A 270 -4.67 16.45 2.58
C LYS A 270 -3.70 15.63 1.75
N TYR A 271 -4.21 15.06 0.69
CA TYR A 271 -3.50 14.19 -0.21
C TYR A 271 -3.58 14.67 -1.65
N LYS A 272 -2.48 14.56 -2.40
CA LYS A 272 -2.40 14.82 -3.84
C LYS A 272 -2.11 13.52 -4.58
N LEU A 273 -2.86 13.23 -5.64
CA LEU A 273 -2.64 12.08 -6.51
C LEU A 273 -1.29 12.21 -7.24
N VAL A 274 -0.45 11.18 -7.17
CA VAL A 274 0.89 11.19 -7.77
C VAL A 274 1.12 10.05 -8.76
N SER A 275 0.40 8.92 -8.63
CA SER A 275 0.52 7.81 -9.58
C SER A 275 -0.79 7.02 -9.69
N ILE A 276 -1.02 6.45 -10.86
CA ILE A 276 -2.14 5.56 -11.16
C ILE A 276 -1.61 4.34 -11.91
N CYS A 277 -1.89 3.13 -11.41
CA CYS A 277 -1.77 1.93 -12.21
C CYS A 277 -3.14 1.57 -12.76
N THR A 278 -3.28 1.52 -14.07
CA THR A 278 -4.56 1.28 -14.75
C THR A 278 -4.47 0.04 -15.64
N HIS A 279 -5.62 -0.56 -15.91
CA HIS A 279 -5.75 -1.76 -16.73
C HIS A 279 -6.69 -1.52 -17.90
N LYS A 280 -6.19 -1.76 -19.11
CA LYS A 280 -6.96 -1.75 -20.35
C LYS A 280 -7.27 -3.20 -20.75
N GLY A 281 -8.53 -3.61 -20.69
CA GLY A 281 -8.97 -4.96 -21.06
C GLY A 281 -10.35 -5.27 -20.52
N SER A 282 -10.96 -6.33 -21.05
CA SER A 282 -12.32 -6.78 -20.67
C SER A 282 -12.33 -7.70 -19.46
N SER A 283 -11.19 -8.33 -19.13
CA SER A 283 -11.07 -9.24 -17.98
C SER A 283 -9.69 -9.11 -17.33
N GLY A 284 -9.55 -9.53 -16.07
CA GLY A 284 -8.29 -9.48 -15.33
C GLY A 284 -7.13 -10.21 -16.04
N PRO A 285 -7.31 -11.46 -16.55
CA PRO A 285 -6.27 -12.21 -17.24
C PRO A 285 -5.92 -11.67 -18.64
N ASN A 286 -6.88 -11.03 -19.31
CA ASN A 286 -6.75 -10.55 -20.67
C ASN A 286 -6.77 -9.03 -20.71
N GLY A 287 -5.60 -8.42 -20.62
CA GLY A 287 -5.49 -6.98 -20.66
C GLY A 287 -4.06 -6.51 -20.48
N HIS A 288 -3.89 -5.23 -20.45
CA HIS A 288 -2.60 -4.58 -20.40
C HIS A 288 -2.56 -3.51 -19.30
N TYR A 289 -1.54 -3.57 -18.44
CA TYR A 289 -1.29 -2.58 -17.40
C TYR A 289 -0.32 -1.52 -17.89
N TYR A 290 -0.63 -0.27 -17.58
CA TYR A 290 0.26 0.87 -17.77
C TYR A 290 0.09 1.86 -16.62
N ALA A 291 1.01 2.80 -16.48
CA ALA A 291 1.03 3.75 -15.38
C ALA A 291 0.91 5.19 -15.86
N TYR A 292 0.21 6.00 -15.09
CA TYR A 292 0.32 7.44 -15.12
C TYR A 292 1.11 7.89 -13.90
N CYS A 293 2.13 8.71 -14.09
CA CYS A 293 2.94 9.23 -13.00
C CYS A 293 3.14 10.74 -13.14
N LEU A 294 3.06 11.43 -12.02
CA LEU A 294 3.29 12.86 -11.93
C LEU A 294 4.80 13.14 -11.82
N ASN A 295 5.36 13.88 -12.76
CA ASN A 295 6.66 14.50 -12.58
C ASN A 295 6.51 15.75 -11.71
N LYS A 296 6.79 15.63 -10.42
CA LYS A 296 6.62 16.68 -9.42
C LYS A 296 7.50 17.93 -9.68
N LYS A 297 8.64 17.78 -10.35
CA LYS A 297 9.56 18.91 -10.62
C LYS A 297 8.98 19.92 -11.60
N ILE A 298 8.16 19.44 -12.55
CA ILE A 298 7.59 20.27 -13.62
C ILE A 298 6.06 20.25 -13.62
N ASP A 299 5.43 19.58 -12.63
CA ASP A 299 3.98 19.42 -12.45
C ASP A 299 3.26 18.90 -13.71
N LYS A 300 3.87 17.92 -14.39
CA LYS A 300 3.32 17.31 -15.61
C LYS A 300 3.11 15.82 -15.44
N TRP A 301 2.02 15.31 -16.03
CA TRP A 301 1.69 13.90 -16.04
C TRP A 301 2.28 13.20 -17.27
N TYR A 302 2.74 11.97 -17.05
CA TYR A 302 3.27 11.10 -18.09
C TYR A 302 2.60 9.73 -18.03
N ILE A 303 2.30 9.18 -19.22
CA ILE A 303 1.87 7.79 -19.38
C ILE A 303 3.09 6.93 -19.71
N PHE A 304 3.26 5.85 -18.96
CA PHE A 304 4.29 4.83 -19.13
C PHE A 304 3.64 3.53 -19.58
N ASP A 305 3.87 3.18 -20.85
CA ASP A 305 3.34 1.98 -21.48
C ASP A 305 4.50 1.19 -22.11
N ASN A 306 5.02 0.21 -21.36
CA ASN A 306 6.23 -0.57 -21.69
C ASN A 306 7.43 0.33 -22.01
N THR A 307 7.81 0.43 -23.29
CA THR A 307 8.92 1.26 -23.79
C THR A 307 8.49 2.68 -24.16
N SER A 308 7.20 2.98 -24.11
CA SER A 308 6.65 4.29 -24.45
C SER A 308 6.48 5.15 -23.22
N CYS A 309 6.98 6.38 -23.28
CA CYS A 309 6.73 7.43 -22.29
C CYS A 309 6.26 8.68 -23.02
N LYS A 310 5.10 9.22 -22.66
CA LYS A 310 4.49 10.39 -23.30
C LYS A 310 3.87 11.30 -22.25
N GLU A 311 3.99 12.60 -22.45
CA GLU A 311 3.23 13.59 -21.69
C GLU A 311 1.73 13.40 -21.96
N CYS A 312 0.90 13.57 -20.95
CA CYS A 312 -0.54 13.45 -21.04
C CYS A 312 -1.26 14.50 -20.17
N ASP A 313 -2.49 14.80 -20.55
CA ASP A 313 -3.33 15.72 -19.80
C ASP A 313 -3.99 15.05 -18.60
N LYS A 314 -4.31 15.85 -17.56
CA LYS A 314 -5.06 15.38 -16.38
C LYS A 314 -6.41 14.73 -16.73
N TYR A 315 -7.05 15.15 -17.81
CA TYR A 315 -8.30 14.55 -18.29
C TYR A 315 -8.14 13.12 -18.80
N GLU A 316 -6.93 12.75 -19.26
CA GLU A 316 -6.65 11.39 -19.73
C GLU A 316 -6.58 10.36 -18.61
N LEU A 317 -6.33 10.79 -17.37
CA LEU A 317 -6.20 9.93 -16.20
C LEU A 317 -7.49 9.12 -15.90
N ARG A 318 -8.64 9.59 -16.39
CA ARG A 318 -9.95 8.96 -16.18
C ARG A 318 -10.40 8.05 -17.32
N ARG A 319 -9.59 7.91 -18.39
CA ARG A 319 -9.99 7.15 -19.59
C ARG A 319 -10.18 5.66 -19.35
N HIS A 320 -9.48 5.10 -18.39
CA HIS A 320 -9.50 3.66 -18.10
C HIS A 320 -9.63 3.41 -16.60
N SER A 321 -10.10 2.21 -16.25
CA SER A 321 -10.32 1.85 -14.85
C SER A 321 -9.01 1.78 -14.06
N PRO A 322 -8.78 2.65 -13.08
CA PRO A 322 -7.62 2.55 -12.21
C PRO A 322 -7.75 1.31 -11.30
N TYR A 323 -6.66 0.58 -11.16
CA TYR A 323 -6.53 -0.52 -10.20
C TYR A 323 -5.83 -0.07 -8.92
N LEU A 324 -4.80 0.78 -9.07
CA LEU A 324 -4.11 1.38 -7.93
C LEU A 324 -4.09 2.89 -8.13
N LEU A 325 -4.40 3.60 -7.07
CA LEU A 325 -4.22 5.04 -6.94
C LEU A 325 -3.22 5.29 -5.82
N ILE A 326 -2.18 6.08 -6.07
CA ILE A 326 -1.19 6.46 -5.06
C ILE A 326 -1.28 7.95 -4.82
N TYR A 327 -1.54 8.29 -3.58
CA TYR A 327 -1.66 9.66 -3.11
C TYR A 327 -0.52 10.01 -2.15
N GLU A 328 -0.02 11.21 -2.24
CA GLU A 328 1.01 11.78 -1.37
C GLU A 328 0.40 12.75 -0.37
N LEU A 329 0.78 12.67 0.88
CA LEU A 329 0.43 13.60 1.95
C LEU A 329 1.08 14.98 1.71
N ILE A 330 0.29 16.08 1.71
CA ILE A 330 0.74 17.46 1.39
C ILE A 330 0.54 18.44 2.56
#